data_12ec0ad41dca64183b06e9ab6f470005
#
_entry.id   12ec0ad41dca64183b06e9ab6f470005
#
_cell.length_a   1.000
_cell.length_b   1.000
_cell.length_c   1.000
_cell.angle_alpha   90.00
_cell.angle_beta   90.00
_cell.angle_gamma   90.00
#
_symmetry.space_group_name_H-M   'P 1'
#
loop_
_entity.id
_entity.type
_entity.pdbx_description
1 polymer ?
#
loop_
_entity_poly.entity_id
_entity_poly.type
_entity_poly.pdbx_seq_one_letter_code
_entity_poly.pdbx_strand_id
1 'polypeptide(L)'
;MLKEIKKFVKFPKDISHKKIKDFFGKKKLANLISLSNRRPLNINEMIKVESYKPELNDLYRLYQFVLLNKRTTILEFGSGFSSLIFSQALKENKNKYKNDVKKLRRNNSFELFVVENEKRFLNITKRRIAKFRSKQDTKKNKNKKSEVKINFLFSECVMTNYRGNYATEYKKLPSCNPDFIYLDGPDQFKIKNKINNFTTAHKDMMPMVCDILKFENFLTPGTIIVSDGRTANCEFLLNNFKRQWIHHYDRKFDQHIFYLNSDSLGKYNELQLKFYRYFN
;
A
#
# COMPACT_ATOMS: atom_id res chain seq x y z
N MET A 1 2.40 -6.29 22.11
CA MET A 1 2.19 -5.73 20.75
C MET A 1 1.57 -6.75 19.78
N LEU A 2 2.20 -7.88 19.40
CA LEU A 2 1.59 -8.83 18.43
C LEU A 2 0.22 -9.39 18.87
N LYS A 3 0.07 -9.80 20.13
CA LYS A 3 -1.22 -10.30 20.67
C LYS A 3 -2.30 -9.21 20.63
N GLU A 4 -1.93 -7.97 20.83
CA GLU A 4 -2.84 -6.84 20.84
C GLU A 4 -3.34 -6.50 19.43
N ILE A 5 -2.44 -6.29 18.48
CA ILE A 5 -2.83 -5.96 17.09
C ILE A 5 -3.63 -7.08 16.44
N LYS A 6 -3.37 -8.34 16.78
CA LYS A 6 -4.13 -9.51 16.28
C LYS A 6 -5.61 -9.53 16.71
N LYS A 7 -5.99 -8.74 17.71
CA LYS A 7 -7.42 -8.56 18.05
C LYS A 7 -8.17 -7.80 16.96
N PHE A 8 -7.48 -7.00 16.15
CA PHE A 8 -8.04 -6.07 15.18
C PHE A 8 -7.64 -6.37 13.74
N VAL A 9 -6.45 -6.91 13.53
CA VAL A 9 -5.87 -7.17 12.21
C VAL A 9 -5.67 -8.68 12.03
N LYS A 10 -6.23 -9.21 10.94
CA LYS A 10 -5.99 -10.60 10.52
C LYS A 10 -4.69 -10.65 9.71
N PHE A 11 -3.72 -11.40 10.19
CA PHE A 11 -2.43 -11.56 9.55
C PHE A 11 -2.45 -12.67 8.49
N PRO A 12 -1.74 -12.49 7.37
CA PRO A 12 -1.51 -13.55 6.40
C PRO A 12 -0.84 -14.76 7.04
N LYS A 13 -1.29 -15.94 6.65
CA LYS A 13 -0.61 -17.18 7.07
C LYS A 13 0.75 -17.26 6.40
N ASP A 14 1.74 -17.69 7.18
CA ASP A 14 3.05 -18.07 6.64
C ASP A 14 2.90 -19.43 5.93
N ILE A 15 3.21 -19.45 4.64
CA ILE A 15 3.08 -20.63 3.80
C ILE A 15 4.35 -20.85 2.97
N SER A 16 4.60 -22.07 2.56
CA SER A 16 5.79 -22.39 1.76
C SER A 16 5.81 -21.67 0.41
N HIS A 17 7.00 -21.40 -0.11
CA HIS A 17 7.20 -20.75 -1.40
C HIS A 17 6.46 -21.47 -2.55
N LYS A 18 6.38 -22.80 -2.51
CA LYS A 18 5.57 -23.60 -3.45
C LYS A 18 4.10 -23.18 -3.42
N LYS A 19 3.50 -23.08 -2.22
CA LYS A 19 2.10 -22.66 -2.07
C LYS A 19 1.87 -21.21 -2.53
N ILE A 20 2.86 -20.33 -2.38
CA ILE A 20 2.79 -18.94 -2.89
C ILE A 20 2.79 -18.93 -4.43
N LYS A 21 3.67 -19.73 -5.07
CA LYS A 21 3.65 -19.90 -6.54
C LYS A 21 2.32 -20.44 -7.04
N ASP A 22 1.77 -21.47 -6.38
CA ASP A 22 0.45 -22.04 -6.70
C ASP A 22 -0.66 -20.98 -6.56
N PHE A 23 -0.59 -20.15 -5.52
CA PHE A 23 -1.53 -19.05 -5.32
C PHE A 23 -1.50 -18.08 -6.51
N PHE A 24 -0.32 -17.59 -6.92
CA PHE A 24 -0.21 -16.67 -8.05
C PHE A 24 -0.60 -17.33 -9.38
N GLY A 25 -0.35 -18.62 -9.55
CA GLY A 25 -0.83 -19.39 -10.69
C GLY A 25 -2.36 -19.38 -10.78
N LYS A 26 -3.05 -19.71 -9.67
CA LYS A 26 -4.51 -19.67 -9.58
C LYS A 26 -5.11 -18.28 -9.81
N LYS A 27 -4.40 -17.22 -9.41
CA LYS A 27 -4.80 -15.81 -9.64
C LYS A 27 -4.48 -15.30 -11.06
N LYS A 28 -3.99 -16.16 -11.96
CA LYS A 28 -3.54 -15.79 -13.32
C LYS A 28 -2.40 -14.77 -13.33
N LEU A 29 -1.59 -14.76 -12.29
CA LEU A 29 -0.42 -13.89 -12.08
C LEU A 29 0.90 -14.65 -12.21
N ALA A 30 0.90 -15.78 -12.93
CA ALA A 30 2.08 -16.66 -13.07
C ALA A 30 3.33 -15.95 -13.64
N ASN A 31 3.15 -14.86 -14.38
CA ASN A 31 4.28 -14.06 -14.87
C ASN A 31 5.10 -13.41 -13.73
N LEU A 32 4.52 -13.22 -12.55
CA LEU A 32 5.27 -12.73 -11.38
C LEU A 32 6.31 -13.77 -10.94
N ILE A 33 5.99 -15.07 -11.08
CA ILE A 33 6.88 -16.17 -10.70
C ILE A 33 8.16 -16.15 -11.55
N SER A 34 8.03 -15.99 -12.88
CA SER A 34 9.19 -15.90 -13.75
C SER A 34 10.01 -14.63 -13.54
N LEU A 35 9.35 -13.52 -13.23
CA LEU A 35 10.03 -12.25 -12.95
C LEU A 35 10.76 -12.28 -11.59
N SER A 36 10.25 -13.00 -10.59
CA SER A 36 10.89 -13.11 -9.27
C SER A 36 12.23 -13.89 -9.31
N ASN A 37 12.44 -14.71 -10.32
CA ASN A 37 13.69 -15.47 -10.50
C ASN A 37 14.85 -14.63 -11.03
N ARG A 38 14.64 -13.34 -11.35
CA ARG A 38 15.72 -12.44 -11.76
C ARG A 38 16.71 -12.24 -10.63
N ARG A 39 18.01 -12.05 -10.95
CA ARG A 39 19.01 -11.77 -9.92
C ARG A 39 18.68 -10.48 -9.15
N PRO A 40 19.07 -10.37 -7.88
CA PRO A 40 19.04 -9.09 -7.16
C PRO A 40 19.92 -8.06 -7.88
N LEU A 41 19.55 -6.79 -7.76
CA LEU A 41 20.30 -5.67 -8.30
C LEU A 41 21.19 -5.09 -7.19
N ASN A 42 22.39 -4.63 -7.55
CA ASN A 42 23.17 -3.80 -6.63
C ASN A 42 22.65 -2.35 -6.61
N ILE A 43 23.10 -1.56 -5.64
CA ILE A 43 22.59 -0.19 -5.43
C ILE A 43 22.77 0.72 -6.67
N ASN A 44 23.86 0.58 -7.41
CA ASN A 44 24.11 1.39 -8.60
C ASN A 44 23.18 1.00 -9.77
N GLU A 45 22.84 -0.29 -9.84
CA GLU A 45 21.85 -0.81 -10.79
C GLU A 45 20.44 -0.38 -10.40
N MET A 46 20.12 -0.39 -9.10
CA MET A 46 18.83 0.06 -8.57
C MET A 46 18.52 1.50 -8.96
N ILE A 47 19.50 2.40 -8.90
CA ILE A 47 19.34 3.80 -9.29
C ILE A 47 19.00 3.95 -10.79
N LYS A 48 19.48 3.03 -11.63
CA LYS A 48 19.36 3.08 -13.10
C LYS A 48 18.22 2.25 -13.66
N VAL A 49 17.70 1.29 -12.90
CA VAL A 49 16.79 0.25 -13.40
C VAL A 49 15.33 0.69 -13.40
N GLU A 50 14.56 0.10 -14.29
CA GLU A 50 13.15 0.42 -14.54
C GLU A 50 12.18 -0.14 -13.50
N SER A 51 12.52 -1.18 -12.78
CA SER A 51 11.75 -1.74 -11.67
C SER A 51 12.52 -2.84 -10.96
N TYR A 52 12.33 -2.93 -9.65
CA TYR A 52 12.83 -4.04 -8.85
C TYR A 52 12.14 -5.35 -9.26
N LYS A 53 12.77 -6.49 -8.96
CA LYS A 53 12.10 -7.79 -9.10
C LYS A 53 10.94 -7.89 -8.10
N PRO A 54 9.87 -8.61 -8.44
CA PRO A 54 8.79 -8.85 -7.48
C PRO A 54 9.24 -9.83 -6.39
N GLU A 55 9.06 -9.46 -5.12
CA GLU A 55 9.21 -10.35 -3.98
C GLU A 55 7.86 -11.05 -3.72
N LEU A 56 7.80 -12.37 -4.03
CA LEU A 56 6.53 -13.09 -4.02
C LEU A 56 5.91 -13.20 -2.63
N ASN A 57 6.73 -13.34 -1.57
CA ASN A 57 6.24 -13.39 -0.21
C ASN A 57 5.50 -12.10 0.17
N ASP A 58 6.12 -10.95 -0.11
CA ASP A 58 5.56 -9.65 0.25
C ASP A 58 4.29 -9.37 -0.55
N LEU A 59 4.31 -9.62 -1.86
CA LEU A 59 3.14 -9.49 -2.71
C LEU A 59 1.98 -10.41 -2.26
N TYR A 60 2.28 -11.64 -1.85
CA TYR A 60 1.28 -12.55 -1.27
C TYR A 60 0.71 -11.98 0.02
N ARG A 61 1.56 -11.50 0.92
CA ARG A 61 1.14 -10.93 2.19
C ARG A 61 0.28 -9.69 1.99
N LEU A 62 0.68 -8.77 1.12
CA LEU A 62 -0.10 -7.57 0.77
C LEU A 62 -1.48 -7.93 0.23
N TYR A 63 -1.55 -8.91 -0.68
CA TYR A 63 -2.81 -9.41 -1.20
C TYR A 63 -3.72 -9.92 -0.08
N GLN A 64 -3.17 -10.76 0.81
CA GLN A 64 -3.90 -11.35 1.92
C GLN A 64 -4.33 -10.31 2.96
N PHE A 65 -3.49 -9.33 3.29
CA PHE A 65 -3.87 -8.24 4.20
C PHE A 65 -5.15 -7.54 3.72
N VAL A 66 -5.24 -7.23 2.43
CA VAL A 66 -6.42 -6.59 1.84
C VAL A 66 -7.66 -7.48 1.93
N LEU A 67 -7.52 -8.77 1.60
CA LEU A 67 -8.65 -9.71 1.62
C LEU A 67 -9.14 -10.03 3.04
N LEU A 68 -8.21 -10.47 3.91
CA LEU A 68 -8.53 -10.91 5.27
C LEU A 68 -9.17 -9.80 6.11
N ASN A 69 -8.76 -8.56 5.85
CA ASN A 69 -9.25 -7.39 6.57
C ASN A 69 -10.32 -6.60 5.78
N LYS A 70 -10.84 -7.16 4.67
CA LYS A 70 -11.95 -6.62 3.86
C LYS A 70 -11.75 -5.16 3.45
N ARG A 71 -10.51 -4.79 3.06
CA ARG A 71 -10.18 -3.40 2.73
C ARG A 71 -10.84 -2.97 1.43
N THR A 72 -11.26 -1.71 1.37
CA THR A 72 -12.09 -1.19 0.27
C THR A 72 -11.48 0.00 -0.45
N THR A 73 -10.65 0.79 0.22
CA THR A 73 -10.00 1.97 -0.38
C THR A 73 -8.53 1.97 0.00
N ILE A 74 -7.67 1.86 -0.99
CA ILE A 74 -6.21 1.77 -0.76
C ILE A 74 -5.54 3.05 -1.23
N LEU A 75 -4.66 3.60 -0.39
CA LEU A 75 -3.67 4.61 -0.76
C LEU A 75 -2.28 3.98 -0.73
N GLU A 76 -1.61 3.98 -1.86
CA GLU A 76 -0.25 3.49 -2.03
C GLU A 76 0.70 4.66 -2.28
N PHE A 77 1.71 4.79 -1.44
CA PHE A 77 2.87 5.65 -1.65
C PHE A 77 3.98 4.83 -2.29
N GLY A 78 4.39 5.22 -3.49
CA GLY A 78 5.18 4.41 -4.40
C GLY A 78 4.32 3.71 -5.44
N SER A 79 4.94 3.04 -6.40
CA SER A 79 4.23 2.29 -7.44
C SER A 79 5.04 1.09 -7.91
N GLY A 80 4.38 -0.04 -8.18
CA GLY A 80 5.12 -1.23 -8.57
C GLY A 80 4.26 -2.44 -8.90
N PHE A 81 4.77 -3.60 -8.52
CA PHE A 81 4.00 -4.85 -8.57
C PHE A 81 2.90 -4.87 -7.51
N SER A 82 3.09 -4.19 -6.38
CA SER A 82 2.10 -3.98 -5.33
C SER A 82 0.82 -3.35 -5.87
N SER A 83 0.89 -2.33 -6.74
CA SER A 83 -0.28 -1.70 -7.37
C SER A 83 -1.13 -2.72 -8.15
N LEU A 84 -0.49 -3.64 -8.88
CA LEU A 84 -1.19 -4.73 -9.58
C LEU A 84 -1.88 -5.66 -8.57
N ILE A 85 -1.18 -6.04 -7.51
CA ILE A 85 -1.68 -6.91 -6.45
C ILE A 85 -2.89 -6.29 -5.75
N PHE A 86 -2.79 -5.03 -5.35
CA PHE A 86 -3.90 -4.30 -4.73
C PHE A 86 -5.11 -4.20 -5.63
N SER A 87 -4.91 -3.94 -6.93
CA SER A 87 -6.02 -3.90 -7.89
C SER A 87 -6.77 -5.22 -7.98
N GLN A 88 -6.06 -6.36 -7.89
CA GLN A 88 -6.68 -7.69 -7.94
C GLN A 88 -7.36 -8.05 -6.62
N ALA A 89 -6.75 -7.74 -5.48
CA ALA A 89 -7.34 -7.95 -4.17
C ALA A 89 -8.62 -7.12 -3.98
N LEU A 90 -8.61 -5.84 -4.39
CA LEU A 90 -9.80 -4.99 -4.38
C LEU A 90 -10.90 -5.51 -5.31
N LYS A 91 -10.55 -6.07 -6.48
CA LYS A 91 -11.51 -6.70 -7.39
C LYS A 91 -12.22 -7.88 -6.73
N GLU A 92 -11.51 -8.73 -6.00
CA GLU A 92 -12.11 -9.82 -5.24
C GLU A 92 -13.01 -9.33 -4.12
N ASN A 93 -12.55 -8.34 -3.33
CA ASN A 93 -13.38 -7.73 -2.30
C ASN A 93 -14.63 -7.07 -2.88
N LYS A 94 -14.52 -6.39 -4.03
CA LYS A 94 -15.67 -5.81 -4.75
C LYS A 94 -16.68 -6.88 -5.14
N ASN A 95 -16.22 -8.00 -5.70
CA ASN A 95 -17.10 -9.09 -6.09
C ASN A 95 -17.83 -9.71 -4.89
N LYS A 96 -17.13 -9.83 -3.76
CA LYS A 96 -17.68 -10.46 -2.54
C LYS A 96 -18.54 -9.51 -1.70
N TYR A 97 -18.15 -8.25 -1.55
CA TYR A 97 -18.70 -7.34 -0.55
C TYR A 97 -19.40 -6.10 -1.12
N LYS A 98 -19.61 -6.02 -2.44
CA LYS A 98 -20.21 -4.85 -3.09
C LYS A 98 -21.53 -4.42 -2.45
N ASN A 99 -22.39 -5.36 -2.08
CA ASN A 99 -23.70 -5.05 -1.51
C ASN A 99 -23.59 -4.60 -0.06
N ASP A 100 -22.67 -5.16 0.72
CA ASP A 100 -22.43 -4.77 2.11
C ASP A 100 -21.82 -3.38 2.18
N VAL A 101 -20.85 -3.08 1.31
CA VAL A 101 -20.15 -1.79 1.29
C VAL A 101 -21.07 -0.65 0.84
N LYS A 102 -22.12 -0.90 0.05
CA LYS A 102 -23.15 0.11 -0.27
C LYS A 102 -23.87 0.65 0.96
N LYS A 103 -23.95 -0.13 2.05
CA LYS A 103 -24.56 0.28 3.32
C LYS A 103 -23.62 1.14 4.16
N LEU A 104 -22.35 1.23 3.78
CA LEU A 104 -21.32 2.02 4.45
C LEU A 104 -21.17 3.38 3.78
N ARG A 105 -20.85 4.40 4.54
CA ARG A 105 -20.53 5.73 4.00
C ARG A 105 -19.10 5.72 3.39
N ARG A 106 -18.97 5.14 2.17
CA ARG A 106 -17.69 4.98 1.46
C ARG A 106 -17.85 5.41 0.00
N ASN A 107 -17.44 6.65 -0.35
CA ASN A 107 -17.58 7.19 -1.71
C ASN A 107 -16.55 6.57 -2.68
N ASN A 108 -15.33 6.29 -2.21
CA ASN A 108 -14.25 5.71 -3.01
C ASN A 108 -14.10 4.20 -2.81
N SER A 109 -15.22 3.50 -2.60
CA SER A 109 -15.19 2.06 -2.35
C SER A 109 -14.64 1.29 -3.55
N PHE A 110 -13.71 0.38 -3.28
CA PHE A 110 -12.98 -0.42 -4.26
C PHE A 110 -12.18 0.43 -5.25
N GLU A 111 -11.56 1.51 -4.75
CA GLU A 111 -10.63 2.33 -5.51
C GLU A 111 -9.21 2.20 -4.94
N LEU A 112 -8.23 2.20 -5.86
CA LEU A 112 -6.81 2.27 -5.57
C LEU A 112 -6.30 3.66 -5.96
N PHE A 113 -5.65 4.33 -5.03
CA PHE A 113 -4.93 5.59 -5.27
C PHE A 113 -3.44 5.32 -5.16
N VAL A 114 -2.69 5.64 -6.20
CA VAL A 114 -1.24 5.43 -6.31
C VAL A 114 -0.56 6.77 -6.47
N VAL A 115 0.32 7.12 -5.53
CA VAL A 115 1.11 8.36 -5.55
C VAL A 115 2.57 7.99 -5.78
N GLU A 116 3.19 8.55 -6.82
CA GLU A 116 4.55 8.20 -7.23
C GLU A 116 5.35 9.45 -7.56
N ASN A 117 6.59 9.53 -7.08
CA ASN A 117 7.50 10.66 -7.34
C ASN A 117 8.46 10.43 -8.51
N GLU A 118 8.46 9.24 -9.12
CA GLU A 118 9.22 8.94 -10.32
C GLU A 118 8.28 8.59 -11.50
N LYS A 119 8.21 9.49 -12.50
CA LYS A 119 7.32 9.33 -13.68
C LYS A 119 7.55 8.01 -14.42
N ARG A 120 8.79 7.56 -14.48
CA ARG A 120 9.18 6.33 -15.16
C ARG A 120 8.53 5.12 -14.48
N PHE A 121 8.60 5.00 -13.15
CA PHE A 121 7.98 3.92 -12.40
C PHE A 121 6.46 3.94 -12.53
N LEU A 122 5.87 5.12 -12.44
CA LEU A 122 4.43 5.29 -12.64
C LEU A 122 3.97 4.79 -14.01
N ASN A 123 4.69 5.15 -15.09
CA ASN A 123 4.35 4.75 -16.45
C ASN A 123 4.54 3.24 -16.69
N ILE A 124 5.58 2.64 -16.11
CA ILE A 124 5.81 1.20 -16.16
C ILE A 124 4.66 0.46 -15.45
N THR A 125 4.27 0.93 -14.28
CA THR A 125 3.17 0.34 -13.51
C THR A 125 1.84 0.45 -14.24
N LYS A 126 1.53 1.60 -14.85
CA LYS A 126 0.34 1.77 -15.71
C LYS A 126 0.33 0.76 -16.87
N ARG A 127 1.44 0.64 -17.61
CA ARG A 127 1.57 -0.30 -18.73
C ARG A 127 1.44 -1.76 -18.28
N ARG A 128 2.02 -2.12 -17.14
CA ARG A 128 1.94 -3.46 -16.54
C ARG A 128 0.48 -3.85 -16.25
N ILE A 129 -0.25 -2.95 -15.60
CA ILE A 129 -1.66 -3.18 -15.25
C ILE A 129 -2.53 -3.24 -16.50
N ALA A 130 -2.34 -2.34 -17.47
CA ALA A 130 -3.06 -2.38 -18.74
C ALA A 130 -2.83 -3.69 -19.50
N LYS A 131 -1.57 -4.14 -19.61
CA LYS A 131 -1.21 -5.43 -20.24
C LYS A 131 -1.83 -6.63 -19.52
N PHE A 132 -1.90 -6.58 -18.20
CA PHE A 132 -2.53 -7.64 -17.42
C PHE A 132 -4.04 -7.68 -17.68
N ARG A 133 -4.71 -6.54 -17.68
CA ARG A 133 -6.16 -6.43 -17.96
C ARG A 133 -6.51 -6.89 -19.36
N SER A 134 -5.79 -6.46 -20.40
CA SER A 134 -6.04 -6.87 -21.79
C SER A 134 -5.94 -8.38 -21.98
N LYS A 135 -4.99 -9.06 -21.29
CA LYS A 135 -4.90 -10.52 -21.34
C LYS A 135 -6.06 -11.26 -20.66
N GLN A 136 -6.76 -10.62 -19.74
CA GLN A 136 -7.95 -11.19 -19.12
C GLN A 136 -9.21 -11.01 -19.99
N ASP A 137 -9.30 -9.92 -20.74
CA ASP A 137 -10.46 -9.59 -21.58
C ASP A 137 -10.59 -10.50 -22.84
N THR A 138 -9.49 -11.08 -23.31
CA THR A 138 -9.48 -11.98 -24.50
C THR A 138 -10.18 -13.33 -24.26
N LYS A 139 -10.57 -13.67 -23.03
CA LYS A 139 -11.32 -14.89 -22.69
C LYS A 139 -12.76 -14.57 -22.29
N LYS A 140 -13.64 -14.36 -23.30
CA LYS A 140 -15.13 -14.47 -23.22
C LYS A 140 -15.84 -13.75 -22.03
N ASN A 141 -15.36 -12.66 -21.49
CA ASN A 141 -16.10 -11.93 -20.47
C ASN A 141 -16.20 -10.43 -20.78
N LYS A 142 -17.31 -10.02 -21.39
CA LYS A 142 -17.72 -8.61 -21.60
C LYS A 142 -18.02 -7.84 -20.27
N ASN A 143 -17.65 -8.35 -19.12
CA ASN A 143 -17.94 -7.73 -17.83
C ASN A 143 -16.88 -6.66 -17.43
N LYS A 144 -16.78 -5.57 -18.23
CA LYS A 144 -16.08 -4.34 -17.83
C LYS A 144 -16.56 -3.76 -16.48
N LYS A 145 -17.75 -4.16 -15.99
CA LYS A 145 -18.35 -3.68 -14.72
C LYS A 145 -17.63 -4.14 -13.46
N SER A 146 -16.76 -5.16 -13.51
CA SER A 146 -16.08 -5.69 -12.31
C SER A 146 -14.72 -5.03 -12.03
N GLU A 147 -14.17 -4.27 -12.97
CA GLU A 147 -12.86 -3.64 -12.79
C GLU A 147 -12.90 -2.56 -11.69
N VAL A 148 -11.80 -2.47 -10.92
CA VAL A 148 -11.62 -1.41 -9.93
C VAL A 148 -11.01 -0.18 -10.59
N LYS A 149 -11.39 1.00 -10.11
CA LYS A 149 -10.80 2.26 -10.55
C LYS A 149 -9.43 2.41 -9.90
N ILE A 150 -8.44 2.81 -10.70
CA ILE A 150 -7.09 3.11 -10.24
C ILE A 150 -6.80 4.56 -10.60
N ASN A 151 -6.50 5.36 -9.58
CA ASN A 151 -6.19 6.77 -9.68
C ASN A 151 -4.67 6.92 -9.53
N PHE A 152 -3.97 7.16 -10.64
CA PHE A 152 -2.53 7.37 -10.65
C PHE A 152 -2.21 8.86 -10.56
N LEU A 153 -1.44 9.25 -9.57
CA LEU A 153 -0.98 10.61 -9.35
C LEU A 153 0.55 10.66 -9.38
N PHE A 154 1.11 11.39 -10.34
CA PHE A 154 2.49 11.82 -10.23
C PHE A 154 2.57 13.03 -9.30
N SER A 155 3.43 12.94 -8.29
CA SER A 155 3.66 14.02 -7.35
C SER A 155 5.13 14.06 -6.96
N GLU A 156 5.81 15.15 -7.25
CA GLU A 156 7.17 15.35 -6.76
C GLU A 156 7.20 15.24 -5.24
N CYS A 157 8.23 14.59 -4.70
CA CYS A 157 8.53 14.57 -3.29
C CYS A 157 9.67 15.54 -2.98
N VAL A 158 9.50 16.33 -1.93
CA VAL A 158 10.42 17.40 -1.54
C VAL A 158 10.83 17.26 -0.08
N MET A 159 12.01 17.83 0.24
CA MET A 159 12.38 18.06 1.64
C MET A 159 11.46 19.11 2.24
N THR A 160 11.03 18.90 3.46
CA THR A 160 10.19 19.81 4.24
C THR A 160 10.62 19.82 5.71
N ASN A 161 10.09 20.77 6.47
CA ASN A 161 10.19 20.78 7.93
C ASN A 161 8.84 20.33 8.51
N TYR A 162 8.88 19.27 9.31
CA TYR A 162 7.71 18.80 10.05
C TYR A 162 7.96 18.90 11.55
N ARG A 163 7.35 19.90 12.18
CA ARG A 163 7.50 20.19 13.63
C ARG A 163 8.96 20.27 14.09
N GLY A 164 9.78 21.01 13.35
CA GLY A 164 11.20 21.18 13.65
C GLY A 164 12.12 20.07 13.14
N ASN A 165 11.58 18.95 12.67
CA ASN A 165 12.38 17.86 12.12
C ASN A 165 12.44 17.91 10.58
N TYR A 166 13.59 17.58 10.00
CA TYR A 166 13.68 17.37 8.57
C TYR A 166 12.86 16.14 8.16
N ALA A 167 12.01 16.33 7.16
CA ALA A 167 11.12 15.30 6.63
C ALA A 167 11.01 15.41 5.10
N THR A 168 10.26 14.51 4.51
CA THR A 168 9.87 14.58 3.09
C THR A 168 8.37 14.56 2.97
N GLU A 169 7.85 15.20 1.91
CA GLU A 169 6.43 15.22 1.60
C GLU A 169 6.16 15.23 0.09
N TYR A 170 5.05 14.69 -0.31
CA TYR A 170 4.55 14.81 -1.66
C TYR A 170 3.85 16.16 -1.86
N LYS A 171 4.15 16.86 -2.94
CA LYS A 171 3.53 18.17 -3.26
C LYS A 171 2.02 18.08 -3.49
N LYS A 172 1.52 16.91 -3.93
CA LYS A 172 0.11 16.68 -4.21
C LYS A 172 -0.29 15.31 -3.67
N LEU A 173 -1.45 15.26 -3.03
CA LEU A 173 -2.07 14.03 -2.54
C LEU A 173 -3.47 13.88 -3.15
N PRO A 174 -3.95 12.64 -3.36
CA PRO A 174 -5.32 12.42 -3.78
C PRO A 174 -6.28 12.70 -2.63
N SER A 175 -7.45 13.28 -2.96
CA SER A 175 -8.53 13.43 -1.98
C SER A 175 -9.26 12.11 -1.81
N CYS A 176 -8.87 11.33 -0.81
CA CYS A 176 -9.49 10.06 -0.45
C CYS A 176 -9.39 9.82 1.06
N ASN A 177 -10.28 8.96 1.59
CA ASN A 177 -10.18 8.44 2.96
C ASN A 177 -9.88 6.94 2.89
N PRO A 178 -8.59 6.53 2.88
CA PRO A 178 -8.21 5.14 2.76
C PRO A 178 -8.50 4.37 4.05
N ASP A 179 -8.91 3.11 3.92
CA ASP A 179 -8.95 2.16 5.01
C ASP A 179 -7.72 1.24 5.05
N PHE A 180 -6.87 1.36 4.01
CA PHE A 180 -5.58 0.71 3.93
C PHE A 180 -4.57 1.64 3.27
N ILE A 181 -3.41 1.81 3.91
CA ILE A 181 -2.30 2.60 3.38
C ILE A 181 -1.10 1.66 3.22
N TYR A 182 -0.46 1.70 2.06
CA TYR A 182 0.82 1.03 1.83
C TYR A 182 1.91 2.07 1.64
N LEU A 183 2.93 2.02 2.49
CA LEU A 183 4.05 2.96 2.50
C LEU A 183 5.30 2.27 1.96
N ASP A 184 5.58 2.46 0.66
CA ASP A 184 6.76 1.94 -0.05
C ASP A 184 7.43 3.02 -0.94
N GLY A 185 7.00 4.24 -0.85
CA GLY A 185 7.53 5.44 -1.50
C GLY A 185 7.87 6.53 -0.49
N PRO A 186 8.51 7.59 -0.94
CA PRO A 186 8.99 7.89 -2.30
C PRO A 186 10.27 7.15 -2.68
N ASP A 187 10.62 7.16 -3.98
CA ASP A 187 11.98 6.84 -4.40
C ASP A 187 12.96 7.82 -3.75
N GLN A 188 13.93 7.26 -2.97
CA GLN A 188 14.85 8.08 -2.17
C GLN A 188 15.76 8.98 -3.00
N PHE A 189 16.14 8.54 -4.21
CA PHE A 189 17.06 9.30 -5.07
C PHE A 189 16.39 10.43 -5.85
N LYS A 190 15.05 10.50 -5.80
CA LYS A 190 14.24 11.48 -6.55
C LYS A 190 13.61 12.54 -5.66
N ILE A 191 14.12 12.70 -4.43
CA ILE A 191 13.74 13.83 -3.57
C ILE A 191 14.27 15.12 -4.18
N LYS A 192 13.39 16.09 -4.35
CA LYS A 192 13.73 17.41 -4.89
C LYS A 192 14.12 18.36 -3.77
N ASN A 193 14.86 19.41 -4.10
CA ASN A 193 15.37 20.44 -3.20
C ASN A 193 16.27 19.92 -2.05
N LYS A 194 16.83 20.89 -1.36
CA LYS A 194 17.59 20.73 -0.11
C LYS A 194 17.11 21.78 0.90
N ILE A 195 17.23 21.48 2.17
CA ILE A 195 17.04 22.42 3.28
C ILE A 195 18.35 22.52 4.02
N ASN A 196 18.95 23.72 4.11
CA ASN A 196 20.26 23.95 4.71
C ASN A 196 21.35 22.99 4.17
N ASN A 197 21.38 22.79 2.86
CA ASN A 197 22.23 21.83 2.14
C ASN A 197 21.97 20.36 2.45
N PHE A 198 21.00 20.03 3.30
CA PHE A 198 20.63 18.65 3.65
C PHE A 198 19.58 18.09 2.68
N THR A 199 19.73 16.83 2.30
CA THR A 199 18.73 16.06 1.53
C THR A 199 18.84 14.58 1.87
N THR A 200 17.72 13.87 1.82
CA THR A 200 17.69 12.41 1.93
C THR A 200 17.94 11.70 0.58
N ALA A 201 18.20 12.42 -0.50
CA ALA A 201 18.60 11.84 -1.79
C ALA A 201 20.05 11.32 -1.74
N HIS A 202 20.32 10.39 -0.83
CA HIS A 202 21.61 9.82 -0.53
C HIS A 202 21.51 8.31 -0.33
N LYS A 203 22.59 7.55 -0.62
CA LYS A 203 22.59 6.08 -0.55
C LYS A 203 22.32 5.53 0.86
N ASP A 204 22.74 6.25 1.89
CA ASP A 204 22.67 5.83 3.27
C ASP A 204 21.48 6.46 4.04
N MET A 205 20.58 7.14 3.31
CA MET A 205 19.45 7.84 3.94
C MET A 205 18.12 7.32 3.42
N MET A 206 17.14 7.21 4.33
CA MET A 206 15.76 6.88 4.01
C MET A 206 14.90 8.16 4.08
N PRO A 207 14.02 8.44 3.10
CA PRO A 207 13.06 9.53 3.19
C PRO A 207 12.10 9.34 4.38
N MET A 208 11.94 10.40 5.19
CA MET A 208 11.01 10.43 6.32
C MET A 208 9.69 11.08 5.87
N VAL A 209 8.81 10.28 5.28
CA VAL A 209 7.53 10.78 4.74
C VAL A 209 6.61 11.22 5.85
N CYS A 210 6.24 12.50 5.87
CA CYS A 210 5.34 13.07 6.89
C CYS A 210 3.88 13.21 6.41
N ASP A 211 3.57 12.83 5.17
CA ASP A 211 2.23 13.02 4.60
C ASP A 211 1.13 12.37 5.46
N ILE A 212 1.34 11.12 5.91
CA ILE A 212 0.36 10.41 6.75
C ILE A 212 0.08 11.18 8.05
N LEU A 213 1.11 11.80 8.65
CA LEU A 213 0.98 12.61 9.86
C LEU A 213 0.15 13.88 9.62
N LYS A 214 0.22 14.45 8.41
CA LYS A 214 -0.52 15.68 8.05
C LYS A 214 -2.02 15.44 7.93
N PHE A 215 -2.42 14.27 7.41
CA PHE A 215 -3.84 13.92 7.29
C PHE A 215 -4.32 12.88 8.30
N GLU A 216 -3.53 12.57 9.32
CA GLU A 216 -3.85 11.58 10.37
C GLU A 216 -5.25 11.80 10.98
N ASN A 217 -5.60 13.05 11.24
CA ASN A 217 -6.89 13.40 11.86
C ASN A 217 -8.11 13.08 10.97
N PHE A 218 -7.91 12.96 9.66
CA PHE A 218 -8.98 12.60 8.71
C PHE A 218 -9.13 11.08 8.52
N LEU A 219 -8.16 10.29 9.01
CA LEU A 219 -8.26 8.83 8.95
C LEU A 219 -9.34 8.32 9.90
N THR A 220 -10.11 7.35 9.43
CA THR A 220 -11.13 6.71 10.28
C THR A 220 -10.53 5.59 11.13
N PRO A 221 -10.92 5.45 12.41
CA PRO A 221 -10.58 4.29 13.23
C PRO A 221 -10.80 2.99 12.46
N GLY A 222 -9.88 2.05 12.61
CA GLY A 222 -9.86 0.82 11.83
C GLY A 222 -8.97 0.87 10.58
N THR A 223 -8.41 2.03 10.22
CA THR A 223 -7.41 2.13 9.14
C THR A 223 -6.17 1.31 9.48
N ILE A 224 -5.65 0.57 8.48
CA ILE A 224 -4.38 -0.17 8.56
C ILE A 224 -3.34 0.52 7.69
N ILE A 225 -2.11 0.68 8.23
CA ILE A 225 -0.93 1.01 7.45
C ILE A 225 -0.03 -0.22 7.42
N VAL A 226 0.49 -0.56 6.25
CA VAL A 226 1.56 -1.55 6.07
C VAL A 226 2.73 -0.86 5.39
N SER A 227 3.92 -1.07 5.90
CA SER A 227 5.16 -0.61 5.29
C SER A 227 6.14 -1.76 5.19
N ASP A 228 6.93 -1.80 4.14
CA ASP A 228 7.88 -2.84 3.82
C ASP A 228 9.29 -2.25 3.72
N GLY A 229 10.24 -2.76 4.54
CA GLY A 229 11.64 -2.36 4.51
C GLY A 229 11.94 -0.88 4.82
N ARG A 230 11.02 -0.14 5.42
CA ARG A 230 11.16 1.31 5.72
C ARG A 230 11.17 1.59 7.22
N THR A 231 11.94 0.82 7.98
CA THR A 231 11.97 0.89 9.44
C THR A 231 12.22 2.30 9.96
N ALA A 232 13.20 3.03 9.43
CA ALA A 232 13.48 4.40 9.86
C ALA A 232 12.28 5.34 9.66
N ASN A 233 11.56 5.23 8.53
CA ASN A 233 10.35 6.01 8.30
C ASN A 233 9.21 5.58 9.25
N CYS A 234 9.10 4.29 9.56
CA CYS A 234 8.11 3.79 10.51
C CYS A 234 8.37 4.29 11.93
N GLU A 235 9.62 4.32 12.38
CA GLU A 235 10.01 4.91 13.66
C GLU A 235 9.73 6.43 13.68
N PHE A 236 10.00 7.15 12.58
CA PHE A 236 9.63 8.55 12.46
C PHE A 236 8.11 8.75 12.60
N LEU A 237 7.28 7.91 11.98
CA LEU A 237 5.83 7.95 12.12
C LEU A 237 5.42 7.69 13.57
N LEU A 238 5.95 6.63 14.21
CA LEU A 238 5.65 6.26 15.60
C LEU A 238 5.89 7.41 16.57
N ASN A 239 7.02 8.09 16.43
CA ASN A 239 7.42 9.20 17.30
C ASN A 239 6.59 10.47 17.05
N ASN A 240 5.83 10.56 15.97
CA ASN A 240 5.10 11.76 15.57
C ASN A 240 3.58 11.59 15.49
N PHE A 241 3.03 10.38 15.55
CA PHE A 241 1.60 10.14 15.63
C PHE A 241 0.98 10.78 16.87
N LYS A 242 -0.19 11.38 16.70
CA LYS A 242 -0.97 12.01 17.79
C LYS A 242 -2.12 11.14 18.28
N ARG A 243 -2.62 10.25 17.40
CA ARG A 243 -3.71 9.35 17.72
C ARG A 243 -3.19 8.01 18.21
N GLN A 244 -4.08 7.17 18.72
CA GLN A 244 -3.73 5.85 19.24
C GLN A 244 -3.52 4.86 18.09
N TRP A 245 -2.27 4.54 17.79
CA TRP A 245 -1.90 3.50 16.85
C TRP A 245 -1.31 2.31 17.61
N ILE A 246 -1.83 1.10 17.29
CA ILE A 246 -1.17 -0.14 17.70
C ILE A 246 -0.21 -0.50 16.58
N HIS A 247 1.05 -0.73 16.94
CA HIS A 247 2.12 -1.07 15.99
C HIS A 247 2.66 -2.47 16.24
N HIS A 248 3.04 -3.15 15.17
CA HIS A 248 3.78 -4.40 15.20
C HIS A 248 4.80 -4.42 14.06
N TYR A 249 6.05 -4.73 14.40
CA TYR A 249 7.10 -5.04 13.44
C TYR A 249 7.26 -6.54 13.29
N ASP A 250 6.91 -7.08 12.14
CA ASP A 250 7.10 -8.48 11.75
C ASP A 250 8.50 -8.66 11.16
N ARG A 251 9.48 -8.92 12.03
CA ARG A 251 10.91 -9.03 11.65
C ARG A 251 11.16 -10.10 10.59
N LYS A 252 10.37 -11.17 10.53
CA LYS A 252 10.54 -12.24 9.56
C LYS A 252 10.33 -11.77 8.12
N PHE A 253 9.44 -10.81 7.94
CA PHE A 253 9.04 -10.29 6.63
C PHE A 253 9.45 -8.82 6.45
N ASP A 254 10.21 -8.26 7.38
CA ASP A 254 10.60 -6.84 7.40
C ASP A 254 9.42 -5.89 7.19
N GLN A 255 8.25 -6.20 7.79
CA GLN A 255 7.02 -5.46 7.60
C GLN A 255 6.55 -4.80 8.90
N HIS A 256 6.23 -3.51 8.81
CA HIS A 256 5.59 -2.76 9.88
C HIS A 256 4.09 -2.68 9.62
N ILE A 257 3.30 -3.00 10.62
CA ILE A 257 1.84 -2.97 10.57
C ILE A 257 1.33 -2.04 11.67
N PHE A 258 0.53 -1.05 11.28
CA PHE A 258 -0.12 -0.13 12.20
C PHE A 258 -1.64 -0.27 12.07
N TYR A 259 -2.33 -0.17 13.19
CA TYR A 259 -3.79 -0.15 13.26
C TYR A 259 -4.26 1.05 14.06
N LEU A 260 -5.11 1.88 13.48
CA LEU A 260 -5.68 3.04 14.17
C LEU A 260 -6.77 2.59 15.14
N ASN A 261 -6.43 2.58 16.43
CA ASN A 261 -7.24 2.08 17.53
C ASN A 261 -7.88 3.21 18.37
N SER A 262 -8.31 4.28 17.74
CA SER A 262 -9.08 5.32 18.40
C SER A 262 -10.55 4.93 18.52
N ASP A 263 -11.29 5.61 19.38
CA ASP A 263 -12.75 5.49 19.47
C ASP A 263 -13.42 5.77 18.13
N SER A 264 -14.57 5.14 17.90
CA SER A 264 -15.31 5.31 16.66
C SER A 264 -15.79 6.75 16.48
N LEU A 265 -15.72 7.22 15.23
CA LEU A 265 -16.24 8.54 14.84
C LEU A 265 -17.75 8.47 14.57
N GLY A 266 -18.51 7.92 15.54
CA GLY A 266 -19.95 7.80 15.50
C GLY A 266 -20.45 6.68 14.57
N LYS A 267 -21.79 6.64 14.38
CA LYS A 267 -22.56 5.55 13.77
C LYS A 267 -21.99 5.00 12.44
N TYR A 268 -21.54 5.88 11.55
CA TYR A 268 -21.03 5.43 10.24
C TYR A 268 -19.70 4.69 10.37
N ASN A 269 -18.82 5.16 11.24
CA ASN A 269 -17.54 4.45 11.46
C ASN A 269 -17.75 3.15 12.26
N GLU A 270 -18.70 3.11 13.18
CA GLU A 270 -19.11 1.86 13.86
C GLU A 270 -19.55 0.79 12.87
N LEU A 271 -20.37 1.16 11.88
CA LEU A 271 -20.76 0.24 10.80
C LEU A 271 -19.55 -0.25 9.99
N GLN A 272 -18.58 0.64 9.69
CA GLN A 272 -17.35 0.24 9.02
C GLN A 272 -16.53 -0.74 9.88
N LEU A 273 -16.35 -0.46 11.17
CA LEU A 273 -15.63 -1.34 12.09
C LEU A 273 -16.32 -2.71 12.23
N LYS A 274 -17.65 -2.75 12.30
CA LYS A 274 -18.42 -3.99 12.28
C LYS A 274 -18.18 -4.76 10.98
N PHE A 275 -18.23 -4.10 9.83
CA PHE A 275 -17.93 -4.72 8.53
C PHE A 275 -16.54 -5.34 8.48
N TYR A 276 -15.49 -4.63 8.95
CA TYR A 276 -14.14 -5.16 8.94
C TYR A 276 -13.96 -6.36 9.86
N ARG A 277 -14.69 -6.42 10.99
CA ARG A 277 -14.51 -7.43 12.04
C ARG A 277 -15.43 -8.65 11.91
N TYR A 278 -16.72 -8.45 11.61
CA TYR A 278 -17.75 -9.44 11.92
C TYR A 278 -18.45 -10.12 10.75
N PHE A 279 -18.24 -9.74 9.51
CA PHE A 279 -18.82 -10.49 8.39
C PHE A 279 -17.86 -11.58 7.91
N ASN A 280 -18.16 -12.81 8.24
CA ASN A 280 -17.57 -14.02 7.64
C ASN A 280 -18.20 -14.31 6.29
#